data_cdff6487ddd20ba3a532cdf8181cc85d
#
_entry.id   cdff6487ddd20ba3a532cdf8181cc85d
#
_cell.length_a   1.000
_cell.length_b   1.000
_cell.length_c   1.000
_cell.angle_alpha   90.00
_cell.angle_beta   90.00
_cell.angle_gamma   90.00
#
_symmetry.space_group_name_H-M   'P 1'
#
loop_
_entity.id
_entity.type
_entity.pdbx_description
1 polymer ?
#
loop_
_entity_poly.entity_id
_entity_poly.type
_entity_poly.pdbx_seq_one_letter_code
_entity_poly.pdbx_strand_id
1 'polypeptide(L)'
;MSETAGQVILKERPYSLSPVNPHVFDPSLKVEQVVEGLQSPTTMAFLGPDDFLVLEKNNGTVIRILNGKILHEPLLDVNVANSVERGMCGIAVSKNGTKTYVFLYFTEIKGNDGDDRKGIEPIGNRLYRYEFVDDKLVNPTLLLDLPAYPGPRHNGGAIEIGPDNNIYVPVGDIDGSFKGDFQHTQIQNFAGGKVVADGRSGILRITQDGEPVGEGILGDSMPLGLYYAYGIRNSFGLDFDPITGFLWATENGPQDGDEINLVEPGFNSGWNEIYGFSSSQKGFDLNELVTFDDRGHYEEPKLVWTKSTGLTALIFLDTDRLGYQYRNDIFVGSVHNGHIYHFELNSQRNDIAVPQALAKRLIQNPINVGAQNVIFASGLGGITDLTVGPDSYLYIVSIGQGKIFRILPK
;
A
#
# COMPACT_ATOMS: atom_id res chain seq x y z
N MET A 1 0.96 4.26 46.77
CA MET A 1 -0.19 3.81 45.98
C MET A 1 0.25 3.90 44.54
N SER A 2 0.63 2.78 43.97
CA SER A 2 1.09 2.67 42.58
C SER A 2 -0.13 2.40 41.70
N GLU A 3 -0.51 3.39 40.88
CA GLU A 3 -1.48 3.16 39.81
C GLU A 3 -0.83 2.31 38.73
N THR A 4 -1.30 1.09 38.62
CA THR A 4 -1.02 0.22 37.48
C THR A 4 -1.70 0.79 36.25
N ALA A 5 -0.92 1.25 35.29
CA ALA A 5 -1.41 1.59 33.96
C ALA A 5 -2.07 0.36 33.33
N GLY A 6 -3.39 0.42 33.20
CA GLY A 6 -4.15 -0.63 32.55
C GLY A 6 -3.73 -0.75 31.08
N GLN A 7 -3.25 -1.91 30.70
CA GLN A 7 -3.07 -2.29 29.30
C GLN A 7 -4.43 -2.18 28.60
N VAL A 8 -4.58 -1.18 27.73
CA VAL A 8 -5.70 -1.13 26.80
C VAL A 8 -5.44 -2.22 25.75
N ILE A 9 -6.06 -3.37 25.95
CA ILE A 9 -6.11 -4.41 24.91
C ILE A 9 -6.98 -3.84 23.78
N LEU A 10 -6.33 -3.30 22.76
CA LEU A 10 -6.99 -2.88 21.54
C LEU A 10 -7.54 -4.15 20.87
N LYS A 11 -8.86 -4.33 20.93
CA LYS A 11 -9.53 -5.36 20.16
C LYS A 11 -9.21 -5.13 18.68
N GLU A 12 -8.50 -6.09 18.10
CA GLU A 12 -8.37 -6.16 16.63
C GLU A 12 -9.79 -6.04 16.05
N ARG A 13 -10.00 -5.09 15.13
CA ARG A 13 -11.23 -5.10 14.34
C ARG A 13 -11.07 -6.28 13.39
N PRO A 14 -11.89 -7.32 13.48
CA PRO A 14 -11.80 -8.41 12.51
C PRO A 14 -12.05 -7.82 11.12
N TYR A 15 -11.23 -8.20 10.16
CA TYR A 15 -11.52 -7.95 8.74
C TYR A 15 -12.97 -8.32 8.49
N SER A 16 -13.73 -7.43 7.83
CA SER A 16 -15.18 -7.63 7.67
C SER A 16 -15.48 -9.03 7.16
N LEU A 17 -16.08 -9.85 8.01
CA LEU A 17 -16.64 -11.16 7.67
C LEU A 17 -18.03 -11.01 7.03
N SER A 18 -18.32 -9.89 6.37
CA SER A 18 -19.55 -9.72 5.61
C SER A 18 -19.72 -10.90 4.67
N PRO A 19 -20.94 -11.45 4.54
CA PRO A 19 -21.18 -12.58 3.66
C PRO A 19 -20.64 -12.22 2.28
N VAL A 20 -19.72 -13.04 1.78
CA VAL A 20 -19.05 -12.81 0.50
C VAL A 20 -20.01 -13.23 -0.59
N ASN A 21 -20.48 -12.25 -1.30
CA ASN A 21 -21.21 -12.42 -2.55
C ASN A 21 -20.56 -11.48 -3.57
N PRO A 22 -19.44 -11.92 -4.20
CA PRO A 22 -18.71 -11.10 -5.15
C PRO A 22 -19.63 -10.63 -6.29
N HIS A 23 -19.67 -9.32 -6.47
CA HIS A 23 -20.51 -8.70 -7.49
C HIS A 23 -19.78 -7.53 -8.13
N VAL A 24 -19.74 -7.52 -9.46
CA VAL A 24 -19.35 -6.37 -10.29
C VAL A 24 -20.60 -5.70 -10.83
N PHE A 25 -20.67 -4.37 -10.75
CA PHE A 25 -21.89 -3.63 -11.10
C PHE A 25 -22.07 -3.47 -12.61
N ASP A 26 -21.02 -3.61 -13.41
CA ASP A 26 -21.14 -3.68 -14.87
C ASP A 26 -21.78 -5.02 -15.28
N PRO A 27 -22.96 -5.01 -15.95
CA PRO A 27 -23.68 -6.23 -16.33
C PRO A 27 -22.95 -7.06 -17.39
N SER A 28 -21.98 -6.51 -18.11
CA SER A 28 -21.17 -7.22 -19.11
C SER A 28 -20.01 -8.01 -18.50
N LEU A 29 -19.71 -7.76 -17.21
CA LEU A 29 -18.62 -8.35 -16.49
C LEU A 29 -19.10 -9.38 -15.44
N LYS A 30 -18.19 -10.24 -15.01
CA LYS A 30 -18.39 -11.19 -13.90
C LYS A 30 -17.15 -11.29 -13.04
N VAL A 31 -17.35 -11.72 -11.80
CA VAL A 31 -16.25 -12.14 -10.90
C VAL A 31 -16.09 -13.65 -11.00
N GLU A 32 -14.84 -14.09 -11.09
CA GLU A 32 -14.47 -15.51 -11.07
C GLU A 32 -13.50 -15.75 -9.91
N GLN A 33 -13.67 -16.86 -9.18
CA GLN A 33 -12.70 -17.31 -8.20
C GLN A 33 -11.59 -18.06 -8.91
N VAL A 34 -10.34 -17.62 -8.70
CA VAL A 34 -9.15 -18.22 -9.30
C VAL A 34 -8.57 -19.29 -8.38
N VAL A 35 -8.41 -18.95 -7.10
CA VAL A 35 -7.82 -19.85 -6.09
C VAL A 35 -8.46 -19.60 -4.73
N GLU A 36 -8.48 -20.61 -3.87
CA GLU A 36 -8.89 -20.52 -2.47
C GLU A 36 -7.99 -21.37 -1.57
N GLY A 37 -8.05 -21.15 -0.27
CA GLY A 37 -7.28 -21.90 0.73
C GLY A 37 -5.98 -21.22 1.16
N LEU A 38 -5.76 -19.96 0.76
CA LEU A 38 -4.63 -19.16 1.20
C LEU A 38 -4.83 -18.65 2.64
N GLN A 39 -3.74 -18.46 3.37
CA GLN A 39 -3.78 -18.02 4.77
C GLN A 39 -3.37 -16.55 4.90
N SER A 40 -4.35 -15.66 5.08
CA SER A 40 -4.15 -14.21 5.17
C SER A 40 -3.29 -13.66 4.01
N PRO A 41 -3.68 -13.88 2.74
CA PRO A 41 -2.92 -13.39 1.61
C PRO A 41 -2.90 -11.85 1.58
N THR A 42 -1.74 -11.26 1.28
CA THR A 42 -1.58 -9.79 1.23
C THR A 42 -1.46 -9.25 -0.18
N THR A 43 -0.56 -9.79 -0.96
CA THR A 43 -0.26 -9.28 -2.31
C THR A 43 0.22 -10.40 -3.21
N MET A 44 0.19 -10.16 -4.51
CA MET A 44 0.60 -11.13 -5.52
C MET A 44 1.45 -10.48 -6.62
N ALA A 45 2.27 -11.30 -7.29
CA ALA A 45 3.03 -10.87 -8.47
C ALA A 45 3.16 -12.00 -9.48
N PHE A 46 3.06 -11.68 -10.76
CA PHE A 46 3.15 -12.66 -11.84
C PHE A 46 4.60 -12.96 -12.23
N LEU A 47 4.92 -14.25 -12.34
CA LEU A 47 6.13 -14.75 -13.01
C LEU A 47 5.90 -14.94 -14.51
N GLY A 48 4.67 -15.27 -14.88
CA GLY A 48 4.26 -15.52 -16.26
C GLY A 48 2.77 -15.82 -16.37
N PRO A 49 2.27 -16.18 -17.56
CA PRO A 49 0.89 -16.61 -17.72
C PRO A 49 0.59 -17.81 -16.80
N ASP A 50 -0.52 -17.75 -16.07
CA ASP A 50 -0.96 -18.79 -15.12
C ASP A 50 0.09 -19.20 -14.06
N ASP A 51 1.10 -18.34 -13.83
CA ASP A 51 2.20 -18.56 -12.89
C ASP A 51 2.44 -17.30 -12.06
N PHE A 52 2.12 -17.31 -10.77
CA PHE A 52 2.25 -16.17 -9.90
C PHE A 52 2.55 -16.55 -8.46
N LEU A 53 3.13 -15.60 -7.75
CA LEU A 53 3.47 -15.68 -6.33
C LEU A 53 2.43 -14.94 -5.50
N VAL A 54 2.12 -15.48 -4.32
CA VAL A 54 1.24 -14.87 -3.33
C VAL A 54 1.94 -14.90 -1.98
N LEU A 55 1.85 -13.79 -1.26
CA LEU A 55 2.38 -13.69 0.09
C LEU A 55 1.33 -14.06 1.13
N GLU A 56 1.70 -14.88 2.10
CA GLU A 56 0.89 -15.14 3.30
C GLU A 56 1.47 -14.36 4.49
N LYS A 57 0.71 -13.36 4.90
CA LYS A 57 1.12 -12.32 5.85
C LYS A 57 1.69 -12.85 7.15
N ASN A 58 0.93 -13.75 7.80
CA ASN A 58 1.22 -14.17 9.16
C ASN A 58 2.24 -15.29 9.23
N ASN A 59 2.37 -16.05 8.15
CA ASN A 59 3.27 -17.21 8.09
C ASN A 59 4.66 -16.83 7.57
N GLY A 60 4.80 -15.67 6.89
CA GLY A 60 6.07 -15.30 6.25
C GLY A 60 6.39 -16.13 5.03
N THR A 61 5.37 -16.72 4.37
CA THR A 61 5.56 -17.64 3.26
C THR A 61 5.31 -16.97 1.91
N VAL A 62 6.07 -17.35 0.91
CA VAL A 62 5.85 -17.06 -0.50
C VAL A 62 5.31 -18.31 -1.17
N ILE A 63 4.03 -18.29 -1.51
CA ILE A 63 3.31 -19.41 -2.15
C ILE A 63 3.29 -19.19 -3.65
N ARG A 64 3.60 -20.23 -4.43
CA ARG A 64 3.45 -20.22 -5.89
C ARG A 64 2.16 -20.88 -6.30
N ILE A 65 1.42 -20.21 -7.16
CA ILE A 65 0.26 -20.74 -7.85
C ILE A 65 0.63 -20.96 -9.31
N LEU A 66 0.48 -22.19 -9.77
CA LEU A 66 0.78 -22.60 -11.14
C LEU A 66 -0.43 -23.30 -11.75
N ASN A 67 -0.92 -22.80 -12.89
CA ASN A 67 -2.12 -23.31 -13.57
C ASN A 67 -3.33 -23.43 -12.63
N GLY A 68 -3.56 -22.39 -11.79
CA GLY A 68 -4.66 -22.33 -10.82
C GLY A 68 -4.52 -23.27 -9.62
N LYS A 69 -3.37 -23.88 -9.40
CA LYS A 69 -3.11 -24.80 -8.27
C LYS A 69 -2.04 -24.23 -7.33
N ILE A 70 -2.34 -24.27 -6.04
CA ILE A 70 -1.36 -23.97 -4.99
C ILE A 70 -0.31 -25.09 -4.98
N LEU A 71 0.97 -24.75 -5.09
CA LEU A 71 2.06 -25.70 -4.86
C LEU A 71 2.24 -25.89 -3.35
N HIS A 72 2.41 -27.16 -2.92
CA HIS A 72 2.41 -27.51 -1.49
C HIS A 72 3.61 -26.95 -0.71
N GLU A 73 4.76 -26.86 -1.35
CA GLU A 73 5.97 -26.33 -0.71
C GLU A 73 6.08 -24.85 -1.02
N PRO A 74 6.19 -23.97 -0.01
CA PRO A 74 6.45 -22.56 -0.24
C PRO A 74 7.81 -22.37 -0.91
N LEU A 75 7.92 -21.37 -1.78
CA LEU A 75 9.22 -21.01 -2.38
C LEU A 75 10.16 -20.37 -1.36
N LEU A 76 9.60 -19.77 -0.34
CA LEU A 76 10.32 -19.13 0.76
C LEU A 76 9.46 -19.18 2.02
N ASP A 77 10.13 -19.37 3.16
CA ASP A 77 9.55 -19.29 4.49
C ASP A 77 10.54 -18.52 5.36
N VAL A 78 10.12 -17.34 5.86
CA VAL A 78 10.94 -16.46 6.68
C VAL A 78 10.23 -16.09 7.98
N ASN A 79 11.01 -15.79 9.00
CA ASN A 79 10.46 -15.40 10.29
C ASN A 79 9.93 -13.96 10.25
N VAL A 80 8.64 -13.77 10.45
CA VAL A 80 7.97 -12.47 10.43
C VAL A 80 7.34 -12.14 11.78
N ALA A 81 7.46 -10.88 12.20
CA ALA A 81 6.55 -10.30 13.17
C ALA A 81 5.19 -10.12 12.47
N ASN A 82 4.09 -10.57 13.11
CA ASN A 82 2.79 -10.69 12.44
C ASN A 82 1.64 -9.98 13.17
N SER A 83 1.95 -9.17 14.18
CA SER A 83 0.94 -8.40 14.90
C SER A 83 0.34 -7.31 14.03
N VAL A 84 -0.98 -7.24 13.99
CA VAL A 84 -1.81 -6.24 13.30
C VAL A 84 -1.44 -6.10 11.81
N GLU A 85 -0.68 -5.07 11.40
CA GLU A 85 -0.29 -4.84 10.01
C GLU A 85 1.08 -5.42 9.67
N ARG A 86 1.89 -5.79 10.67
CA ARG A 86 3.17 -6.47 10.46
C ARG A 86 3.01 -7.81 9.77
N GLY A 87 4.04 -8.26 9.10
CA GLY A 87 4.10 -9.55 8.43
C GLY A 87 4.80 -9.48 7.08
N MET A 88 4.51 -10.45 6.22
CA MET A 88 4.92 -10.46 4.82
C MET A 88 3.94 -9.58 4.02
N CYS A 89 4.35 -8.37 3.60
CA CYS A 89 3.43 -7.33 3.15
C CYS A 89 3.58 -6.94 1.68
N GLY A 90 4.78 -7.02 1.09
CA GLY A 90 4.99 -6.54 -0.27
C GLY A 90 5.80 -7.45 -1.15
N ILE A 91 5.42 -7.52 -2.42
CA ILE A 91 6.13 -8.24 -3.47
C ILE A 91 6.15 -7.43 -4.75
N ALA A 92 7.29 -7.45 -5.45
CA ALA A 92 7.39 -7.04 -6.85
C ALA A 92 8.31 -8.01 -7.60
N VAL A 93 8.11 -8.12 -8.91
CA VAL A 93 8.92 -8.96 -9.79
C VAL A 93 9.52 -8.10 -10.89
N SER A 94 10.83 -8.21 -11.09
CA SER A 94 11.54 -7.55 -12.18
C SER A 94 12.28 -8.58 -13.03
N LYS A 95 12.27 -8.38 -14.35
CA LYS A 95 13.03 -9.19 -15.30
C LYS A 95 14.12 -8.32 -15.91
N ASN A 96 15.36 -8.71 -15.70
CA ASN A 96 16.55 -8.05 -16.25
C ASN A 96 17.38 -9.05 -17.06
N GLY A 97 17.24 -8.98 -18.38
CA GLY A 97 17.84 -9.96 -19.29
C GLY A 97 17.32 -11.37 -19.02
N THR A 98 18.21 -12.27 -18.62
CA THR A 98 17.87 -13.68 -18.28
C THR A 98 17.55 -13.88 -16.80
N LYS A 99 17.71 -12.86 -15.96
CA LYS A 99 17.47 -12.95 -14.53
C LYS A 99 16.06 -12.45 -14.19
N THR A 100 15.42 -13.17 -13.26
CA THR A 100 14.19 -12.73 -12.61
C THR A 100 14.50 -12.43 -11.16
N TYR A 101 14.21 -11.21 -10.75
CA TYR A 101 14.34 -10.76 -9.36
C TYR A 101 12.96 -10.68 -8.71
N VAL A 102 12.91 -11.09 -7.45
CA VAL A 102 11.73 -10.97 -6.61
C VAL A 102 12.09 -10.10 -5.40
N PHE A 103 11.41 -9.00 -5.25
CA PHE A 103 11.54 -8.08 -4.11
C PHE A 103 10.48 -8.41 -3.09
N LEU A 104 10.89 -8.54 -1.82
CA LEU A 104 10.00 -8.90 -0.72
C LEU A 104 10.18 -7.91 0.42
N TYR A 105 9.08 -7.33 0.87
CA TYR A 105 9.06 -6.45 2.04
C TYR A 105 8.31 -7.12 3.18
N PHE A 106 8.95 -7.23 4.34
CA PHE A 106 8.35 -7.83 5.52
C PHE A 106 8.93 -7.28 6.82
N THR A 107 8.16 -7.40 7.90
CA THR A 107 8.64 -7.11 9.24
C THR A 107 9.36 -8.34 9.77
N GLU A 108 10.68 -8.30 9.82
CA GLU A 108 11.52 -9.42 10.24
C GLU A 108 11.59 -9.53 11.77
N ILE A 109 11.66 -10.77 12.26
CA ILE A 109 11.83 -11.08 13.68
C ILE A 109 13.01 -12.05 13.87
N LYS A 110 13.65 -11.96 15.02
CA LYS A 110 14.77 -12.84 15.37
C LYS A 110 14.28 -14.18 15.91
N GLY A 111 14.81 -15.28 15.39
CA GLY A 111 14.52 -16.64 15.87
C GLY A 111 13.61 -17.43 14.94
N ASN A 112 13.29 -18.66 15.35
CA ASN A 112 12.55 -19.62 14.50
C ASN A 112 11.03 -19.63 14.79
N ASP A 113 10.58 -18.96 15.84
CA ASP A 113 9.16 -18.89 16.24
C ASP A 113 8.72 -17.41 16.20
N GLY A 114 8.79 -16.82 15.00
CA GLY A 114 8.53 -15.43 14.75
C GLY A 114 7.07 -15.02 14.95
N ASP A 115 6.68 -14.78 16.19
CA ASP A 115 5.36 -14.26 16.52
C ASP A 115 5.46 -13.16 17.58
N ASP A 116 5.43 -11.88 17.15
CA ASP A 116 5.46 -10.74 18.07
C ASP A 116 4.18 -10.60 18.89
N ARG A 117 3.08 -11.30 18.53
CA ARG A 117 1.90 -11.46 19.39
C ARG A 117 2.24 -12.22 20.67
N LYS A 118 3.29 -13.03 20.66
CA LYS A 118 3.85 -13.70 21.84
C LYS A 118 4.88 -12.86 22.61
N GLY A 119 5.10 -11.59 22.20
CA GLY A 119 6.02 -10.68 22.85
C GLY A 119 7.46 -10.77 22.36
N ILE A 120 7.71 -11.40 21.21
CA ILE A 120 9.02 -11.36 20.53
C ILE A 120 9.11 -10.08 19.72
N GLU A 121 10.16 -9.30 19.92
CA GLU A 121 10.32 -8.00 19.28
C GLU A 121 10.77 -8.11 17.82
N PRO A 122 10.19 -7.33 16.88
CA PRO A 122 10.69 -7.28 15.51
C PRO A 122 12.08 -6.65 15.44
N ILE A 123 12.86 -7.07 14.45
CA ILE A 123 14.19 -6.49 14.17
C ILE A 123 14.04 -5.22 13.34
N GLY A 124 13.18 -5.24 12.34
CA GLY A 124 12.96 -4.12 11.42
C GLY A 124 11.97 -4.46 10.32
N ASN A 125 11.53 -3.44 9.62
CA ASN A 125 10.83 -3.56 8.33
C ASN A 125 11.91 -3.63 7.24
N ARG A 126 11.96 -4.73 6.50
CA ARG A 126 13.08 -4.99 5.60
C ARG A 126 12.63 -5.28 4.19
N LEU A 127 13.33 -4.69 3.22
CA LEU A 127 13.21 -5.00 1.81
C LEU A 127 14.40 -5.86 1.39
N TYR A 128 14.09 -7.04 0.86
CA TYR A 128 15.07 -7.96 0.28
C TYR A 128 14.84 -8.12 -1.21
N ARG A 129 15.92 -8.30 -1.97
CA ARG A 129 15.91 -8.82 -3.33
C ARG A 129 16.39 -10.26 -3.32
N TYR A 130 15.63 -11.13 -3.97
CA TYR A 130 15.98 -12.52 -4.26
C TYR A 130 16.16 -12.72 -5.76
N GLU A 131 16.95 -13.72 -6.15
CA GLU A 131 16.95 -14.24 -7.52
C GLU A 131 16.00 -15.45 -7.60
N PHE A 132 15.15 -15.49 -8.61
CA PHE A 132 14.33 -16.67 -8.90
C PHE A 132 15.07 -17.56 -9.88
N VAL A 133 15.56 -18.71 -9.40
CA VAL A 133 16.39 -19.65 -10.14
C VAL A 133 15.93 -21.07 -9.82
N ASP A 134 15.70 -21.89 -10.86
CA ASP A 134 15.33 -23.31 -10.73
C ASP A 134 14.17 -23.53 -9.71
N ASP A 135 13.11 -22.75 -9.87
CA ASP A 135 11.91 -22.77 -9.01
C ASP A 135 12.20 -22.49 -7.53
N LYS A 136 13.20 -21.66 -7.23
CA LYS A 136 13.58 -21.25 -5.86
C LYS A 136 13.90 -19.77 -5.79
N LEU A 137 13.66 -19.19 -4.63
CA LEU A 137 14.15 -17.85 -4.26
C LEU A 137 15.50 -18.02 -3.55
N VAL A 138 16.56 -17.52 -4.17
CA VAL A 138 17.94 -17.67 -3.70
C VAL A 138 18.66 -16.32 -3.64
N ASN A 139 19.86 -16.31 -3.07
CA ASN A 139 20.75 -15.13 -3.02
C ASN A 139 20.11 -13.86 -2.44
N PRO A 140 19.56 -13.92 -1.20
CA PRO A 140 18.95 -12.72 -0.58
C PRO A 140 19.96 -11.60 -0.46
N THR A 141 19.55 -10.41 -0.89
CA THR A 141 20.27 -9.15 -0.70
C THR A 141 19.39 -8.18 0.05
N LEU A 142 19.81 -7.71 1.23
CA LEU A 142 19.10 -6.69 1.99
C LEU A 142 19.30 -5.33 1.30
N LEU A 143 18.18 -4.70 0.90
CA LEU A 143 18.18 -3.39 0.23
C LEU A 143 17.82 -2.25 1.18
N LEU A 144 16.84 -2.47 2.08
CA LEU A 144 16.44 -1.51 3.11
C LEU A 144 16.34 -2.20 4.47
N ASP A 145 16.84 -1.53 5.50
CA ASP A 145 16.70 -1.88 6.91
C ASP A 145 16.06 -0.70 7.64
N LEU A 146 14.75 -0.80 7.89
CA LEU A 146 13.93 0.31 8.35
C LEU A 146 13.37 0.01 9.75
N PRO A 147 13.03 1.05 10.54
CA PRO A 147 12.39 0.85 11.85
C PRO A 147 11.09 0.06 11.75
N ALA A 148 10.80 -0.76 12.79
CA ALA A 148 9.52 -1.42 13.00
C ALA A 148 8.85 -0.99 14.31
N TYR A 149 9.36 0.05 14.94
CA TYR A 149 8.89 0.63 16.19
C TYR A 149 8.39 2.05 15.97
N PRO A 150 7.49 2.54 16.86
CA PRO A 150 7.06 1.97 18.16
C PRO A 150 5.86 1.01 18.09
N GLY A 151 5.14 0.91 16.99
CA GLY A 151 3.92 0.14 17.00
C GLY A 151 3.74 -0.87 15.87
N PRO A 152 2.68 -1.70 15.91
CA PRO A 152 2.46 -2.73 14.90
C PRO A 152 1.64 -2.25 13.69
N ARG A 153 1.22 -0.99 13.64
CA ARG A 153 0.48 -0.42 12.51
C ARG A 153 1.37 0.45 11.64
N HIS A 154 0.88 0.76 10.45
CA HIS A 154 1.46 1.70 9.50
C HIS A 154 2.88 1.30 9.07
N ASN A 155 3.13 0.00 8.94
CA ASN A 155 4.45 -0.51 8.58
C ASN A 155 4.73 -0.38 7.08
N GLY A 156 3.75 0.01 6.27
CA GLY A 156 3.89 0.09 4.83
C GLY A 156 3.98 -1.29 4.17
N GLY A 157 4.67 -1.36 3.04
CA GLY A 157 5.01 -2.64 2.44
C GLY A 157 4.60 -2.83 0.99
N ALA A 158 3.73 -2.01 0.42
CA ALA A 158 3.55 -2.05 -1.03
C ALA A 158 4.90 -1.79 -1.72
N ILE A 159 5.12 -2.45 -2.84
CA ILE A 159 6.31 -2.24 -3.67
C ILE A 159 5.84 -1.99 -5.09
N GLU A 160 6.26 -0.86 -5.66
CA GLU A 160 6.03 -0.56 -7.07
C GLU A 160 7.36 -0.32 -7.78
N ILE A 161 7.48 -0.84 -9.01
CA ILE A 161 8.62 -0.59 -9.87
C ILE A 161 8.21 0.45 -10.90
N GLY A 162 8.71 1.65 -10.73
CA GLY A 162 8.35 2.78 -11.58
C GLY A 162 8.84 2.67 -13.03
N PRO A 163 8.34 3.52 -13.91
CA PRO A 163 8.77 3.58 -15.32
C PRO A 163 10.26 3.94 -15.48
N ASP A 164 10.88 4.49 -14.43
CA ASP A 164 12.33 4.75 -14.33
C ASP A 164 13.13 3.54 -13.85
N ASN A 165 12.47 2.38 -13.71
CA ASN A 165 13.04 1.11 -13.24
C ASN A 165 13.57 1.16 -11.80
N ASN A 166 13.17 2.14 -11.01
CA ASN A 166 13.46 2.23 -9.58
C ASN A 166 12.31 1.65 -8.75
N ILE A 167 12.62 1.30 -7.50
CA ILE A 167 11.66 0.76 -6.55
C ILE A 167 11.10 1.89 -5.69
N TYR A 168 9.78 1.91 -5.51
CA TYR A 168 9.06 2.82 -4.64
C TYR A 168 8.37 2.04 -3.53
N VAL A 169 8.61 2.44 -2.28
CA VAL A 169 8.09 1.75 -1.09
C VAL A 169 7.50 2.77 -0.12
N PRO A 170 6.20 2.76 0.13
CA PRO A 170 5.59 3.58 1.16
C PRO A 170 5.87 2.98 2.54
N VAL A 171 6.21 3.83 3.49
CA VAL A 171 6.38 3.50 4.90
C VAL A 171 5.63 4.54 5.72
N GLY A 172 4.75 4.11 6.60
CA GLY A 172 3.97 5.03 7.43
C GLY A 172 4.69 5.48 8.70
N ASP A 173 3.93 6.09 9.61
CA ASP A 173 4.44 6.63 10.88
C ASP A 173 4.68 5.55 11.97
N ILE A 174 4.40 4.31 11.67
CA ILE A 174 4.58 3.12 12.55
C ILE A 174 3.95 3.33 13.94
N ASP A 175 2.68 3.76 14.00
CA ASP A 175 1.98 4.12 15.24
C ASP A 175 2.68 5.24 16.06
N GLY A 176 3.60 5.99 15.46
CA GLY A 176 4.41 6.96 16.17
C GLY A 176 3.57 8.02 16.86
N SER A 177 2.64 8.64 16.14
CA SER A 177 1.72 9.63 16.69
C SER A 177 0.87 9.07 17.84
N PHE A 178 0.40 7.84 17.74
CA PHE A 178 -0.39 7.18 18.78
C PHE A 178 0.43 6.83 20.03
N LYS A 179 1.72 6.52 19.84
CA LYS A 179 2.65 6.17 20.91
C LYS A 179 3.37 7.37 21.50
N GLY A 180 3.14 8.57 20.98
CA GLY A 180 3.82 9.79 21.41
C GLY A 180 5.26 9.94 20.91
N ASP A 181 5.66 9.16 19.90
CA ASP A 181 6.97 9.26 19.23
C ASP A 181 6.89 10.22 18.04
N PHE A 182 6.55 11.47 18.34
CA PHE A 182 6.39 12.50 17.32
C PHE A 182 7.70 12.93 16.65
N GLN A 183 8.84 12.69 17.28
CA GLN A 183 10.13 13.18 16.78
C GLN A 183 10.69 12.38 15.61
N HIS A 184 10.30 11.11 15.48
CA HIS A 184 10.84 10.20 14.48
C HIS A 184 9.88 9.91 13.32
N THR A 185 8.58 10.00 13.57
CA THR A 185 7.57 9.64 12.58
C THR A 185 7.06 10.81 11.77
N GLN A 186 7.30 12.04 12.24
CA GLN A 186 6.72 13.24 11.65
C GLN A 186 7.82 14.14 11.13
N ILE A 187 8.23 13.91 9.91
CA ILE A 187 9.13 14.81 9.21
C ILE A 187 8.62 16.26 9.24
N GLN A 188 7.31 16.47 9.39
CA GLN A 188 6.71 17.79 9.57
C GLN A 188 7.22 18.58 10.79
N ASN A 189 7.60 17.92 11.87
CA ASN A 189 8.12 18.55 13.08
C ASN A 189 9.62 18.85 13.04
N PHE A 190 10.21 18.85 11.87
CA PHE A 190 11.63 19.17 11.67
C PHE A 190 11.99 20.64 11.99
N ALA A 191 11.00 21.50 12.17
CA ALA A 191 11.16 22.95 12.42
C ALA A 191 11.94 23.32 13.69
N GLY A 192 12.92 22.60 14.08
CA GLY A 192 13.77 22.88 15.24
C GLY A 192 15.13 22.21 15.16
N GLY A 193 15.46 21.61 14.04
CA GLY A 193 16.78 20.99 13.78
C GLY A 193 17.08 19.77 14.62
N LYS A 194 16.09 19.08 15.17
CA LYS A 194 16.29 17.95 16.08
C LYS A 194 15.76 16.61 15.59
N VAL A 195 15.04 16.56 14.48
CA VAL A 195 14.49 15.32 13.98
C VAL A 195 15.37 14.78 12.85
N VAL A 196 15.72 13.52 12.94
CA VAL A 196 16.50 12.83 11.92
C VAL A 196 15.56 11.95 11.14
N ALA A 197 15.49 12.11 9.82
CA ALA A 197 14.78 11.19 8.94
C ALA A 197 15.33 9.78 9.14
N ASP A 198 14.45 8.79 9.28
CA ASP A 198 14.83 7.40 9.57
C ASP A 198 14.17 6.38 8.64
N GLY A 199 13.55 6.83 7.56
CA GLY A 199 12.84 6.01 6.58
C GLY A 199 11.35 5.87 6.83
N ARG A 200 10.82 6.42 7.94
CA ARG A 200 9.38 6.43 8.23
C ARG A 200 8.67 7.64 7.63
N SER A 201 7.34 7.58 7.58
CA SER A 201 6.45 8.66 7.10
C SER A 201 6.79 9.18 5.71
N GLY A 202 7.03 8.26 4.77
CA GLY A 202 7.36 8.65 3.40
C GLY A 202 7.13 7.56 2.36
N ILE A 203 7.32 7.95 1.12
CA ILE A 203 7.52 7.02 0.00
C ILE A 203 9.01 7.08 -0.33
N LEU A 204 9.69 5.96 -0.16
CA LEU A 204 11.12 5.84 -0.44
C LEU A 204 11.34 5.39 -1.87
N ARG A 205 12.35 5.96 -2.54
CA ARG A 205 12.79 5.58 -3.89
C ARG A 205 14.23 5.12 -3.87
N ILE A 206 14.47 3.91 -4.35
CA ILE A 206 15.80 3.31 -4.45
C ILE A 206 15.98 2.62 -5.81
N THR A 207 17.22 2.40 -6.20
CA THR A 207 17.53 1.52 -7.32
C THR A 207 17.20 0.06 -6.97
N GLN A 208 17.14 -0.84 -7.96
CA GLN A 208 16.94 -2.28 -7.70
C GLN A 208 18.14 -2.94 -6.98
N ASP A 209 19.22 -2.22 -6.78
CA ASP A 209 20.38 -2.63 -5.97
C ASP A 209 20.41 -2.01 -4.57
N GLY A 210 19.39 -1.21 -4.20
CA GLY A 210 19.25 -0.60 -2.88
C GLY A 210 19.93 0.76 -2.73
N GLU A 211 20.46 1.32 -3.82
CA GLU A 211 21.18 2.59 -3.80
C GLU A 211 20.22 3.79 -3.94
N PRO A 212 20.58 4.96 -3.40
CA PRO A 212 19.84 6.20 -3.65
C PRO A 212 19.76 6.53 -5.14
N VAL A 213 18.70 7.22 -5.55
CA VAL A 213 18.50 7.65 -6.94
C VAL A 213 18.91 9.10 -7.09
N GLY A 214 20.07 9.33 -7.72
CA GLY A 214 20.61 10.67 -7.91
C GLY A 214 21.08 11.33 -6.60
N GLU A 215 20.94 12.66 -6.51
CA GLU A 215 21.38 13.45 -5.35
C GLU A 215 20.32 13.51 -4.22
N GLY A 216 19.21 12.75 -4.37
CA GLY A 216 18.09 12.84 -3.44
C GLY A 216 17.22 14.10 -3.65
N ILE A 217 15.91 13.97 -3.48
CA ILE A 217 14.97 15.08 -3.72
C ILE A 217 15.00 16.07 -2.57
N LEU A 218 14.95 15.58 -1.34
CA LEU A 218 14.89 16.42 -0.13
C LEU A 218 16.27 16.74 0.43
N GLY A 219 17.31 16.06 -0.03
CA GLY A 219 18.71 16.20 0.38
C GLY A 219 19.47 14.90 0.20
N ASP A 220 20.79 14.96 0.30
CA ASP A 220 21.73 13.86 0.04
C ASP A 220 22.09 13.04 1.29
N SER A 221 21.76 13.53 2.49
CA SER A 221 22.05 12.80 3.72
C SER A 221 21.15 11.56 3.87
N MET A 222 21.74 10.45 4.29
CA MET A 222 20.99 9.21 4.52
C MET A 222 20.28 9.22 5.88
N PRO A 223 19.01 8.74 5.95
CA PRO A 223 18.20 8.21 4.84
C PRO A 223 17.33 9.25 4.10
N LEU A 224 17.52 10.56 4.34
CA LEU A 224 16.74 11.62 3.71
C LEU A 224 16.82 11.55 2.17
N GLY A 225 17.99 11.19 1.62
CA GLY A 225 18.20 11.01 0.19
C GLY A 225 17.37 9.91 -0.48
N LEU A 226 16.70 9.05 0.32
CA LEU A 226 15.81 8.03 -0.21
C LEU A 226 14.37 8.52 -0.40
N TYR A 227 14.00 9.65 0.20
CA TYR A 227 12.60 10.10 0.17
C TYR A 227 12.22 10.66 -1.19
N TYR A 228 11.18 10.09 -1.78
CA TYR A 228 10.47 10.63 -2.93
C TYR A 228 9.35 11.58 -2.48
N ALA A 229 8.64 11.19 -1.42
CA ALA A 229 7.57 11.95 -0.77
C ALA A 229 7.65 11.76 0.75
N TYR A 230 7.01 12.65 1.51
CA TYR A 230 7.05 12.62 2.98
C TYR A 230 5.73 13.11 3.60
N GLY A 231 5.67 13.11 4.92
CA GLY A 231 4.43 13.46 5.63
C GLY A 231 3.33 12.41 5.45
N ILE A 232 3.71 11.16 5.26
CA ILE A 232 2.81 10.02 5.00
C ILE A 232 2.46 9.35 6.33
N ARG A 233 1.16 9.16 6.60
CA ARG A 233 0.69 8.41 7.75
C ARG A 233 0.68 6.90 7.51
N ASN A 234 -0.04 6.44 6.49
CA ASN A 234 -0.22 5.02 6.21
C ASN A 234 -0.72 4.77 4.79
N SER A 235 0.18 4.56 3.86
CA SER A 235 -0.11 4.24 2.46
C SER A 235 0.13 2.76 2.17
N PHE A 236 -0.81 2.13 1.46
CA PHE A 236 -0.71 0.71 1.03
C PHE A 236 -0.94 0.51 -0.46
N GLY A 237 -1.41 1.52 -1.19
CA GLY A 237 -1.64 1.43 -2.62
C GLY A 237 -0.90 2.53 -3.36
N LEU A 238 -0.11 2.16 -4.36
CA LEU A 238 0.53 3.11 -5.27
C LEU A 238 0.71 2.47 -6.63
N ASP A 239 0.57 3.29 -7.67
CA ASP A 239 0.83 2.90 -9.06
C ASP A 239 1.13 4.13 -9.92
N PHE A 240 1.76 3.90 -11.05
CA PHE A 240 2.09 4.92 -12.01
C PHE A 240 1.05 4.98 -13.14
N ASP A 241 0.56 6.18 -13.40
CA ASP A 241 -0.28 6.41 -14.58
C ASP A 241 0.47 6.01 -15.84
N PRO A 242 -0.01 5.03 -16.63
CA PRO A 242 0.68 4.50 -17.79
C PRO A 242 0.81 5.52 -18.95
N ILE A 243 0.10 6.66 -18.89
CA ILE A 243 0.11 7.71 -19.91
C ILE A 243 1.09 8.82 -19.56
N THR A 244 1.08 9.28 -18.30
CA THR A 244 1.87 10.44 -17.87
C THR A 244 3.12 10.04 -17.09
N GLY A 245 3.14 8.84 -16.52
CA GLY A 245 4.18 8.41 -15.59
C GLY A 245 4.07 9.07 -14.21
N PHE A 246 2.98 9.74 -13.89
CA PHE A 246 2.73 10.31 -12.57
C PHE A 246 2.44 9.20 -11.56
N LEU A 247 3.03 9.31 -10.38
CA LEU A 247 2.73 8.42 -9.27
C LEU A 247 1.44 8.85 -8.57
N TRP A 248 0.57 7.90 -8.31
CA TRP A 248 -0.63 8.06 -7.51
C TRP A 248 -0.57 7.12 -6.30
N ALA A 249 -1.08 7.55 -5.16
CA ALA A 249 -1.08 6.74 -3.96
C ALA A 249 -2.38 6.90 -3.17
N THR A 250 -2.70 5.87 -2.39
CA THR A 250 -3.71 5.95 -1.33
C THR A 250 -3.04 6.28 -0.01
N GLU A 251 -3.77 6.93 0.89
CA GLU A 251 -3.35 7.14 2.27
C GLU A 251 -4.52 6.93 3.22
N ASN A 252 -4.26 6.33 4.38
CA ASN A 252 -5.28 6.05 5.38
C ASN A 252 -5.21 7.05 6.54
N GLY A 253 -6.29 7.78 6.75
CA GLY A 253 -6.46 8.67 7.88
C GLY A 253 -6.72 7.94 9.21
N PRO A 254 -6.79 8.67 10.35
CA PRO A 254 -6.93 8.04 11.68
C PRO A 254 -8.30 7.40 11.93
N GLN A 255 -9.40 8.02 11.52
CA GLN A 255 -10.78 7.52 11.60
C GLN A 255 -11.60 7.98 10.39
N ASP A 256 -11.18 9.05 9.79
CA ASP A 256 -11.65 9.69 8.57
C ASP A 256 -10.44 10.21 7.80
N GLY A 257 -10.66 10.79 6.63
CA GLY A 257 -9.59 11.35 5.83
C GLY A 257 -8.72 10.31 5.13
N ASP A 258 -9.27 9.14 4.75
CA ASP A 258 -8.59 8.31 3.75
C ASP A 258 -8.56 9.08 2.42
N GLU A 259 -7.47 8.98 1.67
CA GLU A 259 -7.17 9.87 0.55
C GLU A 259 -6.71 9.14 -0.70
N ILE A 260 -6.91 9.78 -1.85
CA ILE A 260 -6.15 9.53 -3.07
C ILE A 260 -5.34 10.77 -3.38
N ASN A 261 -4.03 10.58 -3.56
CA ASN A 261 -3.06 11.63 -3.81
C ASN A 261 -2.37 11.44 -5.16
N LEU A 262 -2.13 12.55 -5.87
CA LEU A 262 -1.12 12.64 -6.92
C LEU A 262 0.20 12.97 -6.24
N VAL A 263 1.20 12.13 -6.42
CA VAL A 263 2.45 12.21 -5.67
C VAL A 263 3.58 12.64 -6.61
N GLU A 264 3.95 13.90 -6.55
CA GLU A 264 5.11 14.44 -7.27
C GLU A 264 6.40 14.31 -6.43
N PRO A 265 7.59 14.41 -7.05
CA PRO A 265 8.84 14.44 -6.29
C PRO A 265 8.85 15.58 -5.27
N GLY A 266 9.03 15.26 -3.98
CA GLY A 266 8.98 16.24 -2.91
C GLY A 266 7.57 16.48 -2.34
N PHE A 267 6.58 15.71 -2.75
CA PHE A 267 5.20 15.77 -2.21
C PHE A 267 5.21 15.59 -0.69
N ASN A 268 4.43 16.44 -0.02
CA ASN A 268 4.17 16.40 1.41
C ASN A 268 2.68 16.19 1.64
N SER A 269 2.28 15.06 2.22
CA SER A 269 0.88 14.78 2.56
C SER A 269 0.38 15.56 3.79
N GLY A 270 1.28 16.11 4.58
CA GLY A 270 0.93 16.97 5.72
C GLY A 270 0.81 16.26 7.07
N TRP A 271 0.88 14.93 7.13
CA TRP A 271 0.79 14.20 8.40
C TRP A 271 1.93 14.60 9.35
N ASN A 272 1.63 14.88 10.66
CA ASN A 272 0.33 14.65 11.30
C ASN A 272 -0.48 15.95 11.50
N GLU A 273 -0.05 17.05 10.94
CA GLU A 273 -0.77 18.32 11.08
C GLU A 273 -2.04 18.33 10.23
N ILE A 274 -2.01 17.63 9.09
CA ILE A 274 -3.11 17.54 8.13
C ILE A 274 -3.40 16.08 7.81
N TYR A 275 -4.67 15.76 7.68
CA TYR A 275 -5.22 14.55 7.06
C TYR A 275 -6.59 14.90 6.45
N GLY A 276 -6.91 14.36 5.30
CA GLY A 276 -7.99 14.88 4.47
C GLY A 276 -7.66 16.29 3.96
N PHE A 277 -8.66 17.07 3.66
CA PHE A 277 -8.45 18.44 3.18
C PHE A 277 -7.95 19.36 4.30
N SER A 278 -6.97 20.22 3.99
CA SER A 278 -6.42 21.20 4.92
C SER A 278 -7.48 22.12 5.52
N SER A 279 -8.50 22.45 4.74
CA SER A 279 -9.65 23.25 5.19
C SER A 279 -10.45 22.62 6.33
N SER A 280 -10.28 21.31 6.56
CA SER A 280 -10.87 20.58 7.69
C SER A 280 -10.09 20.79 9.00
N GLN A 281 -8.81 21.18 8.91
CA GLN A 281 -7.91 21.39 10.04
C GLN A 281 -7.93 22.85 10.46
N LYS A 282 -8.68 23.16 11.53
CA LYS A 282 -8.84 24.53 11.99
C LYS A 282 -7.60 25.04 12.72
N GLY A 283 -7.07 26.17 12.27
CA GLY A 283 -6.06 26.93 12.99
C GLY A 283 -4.63 26.51 12.69
N PHE A 284 -4.39 25.64 11.71
CA PHE A 284 -3.06 25.33 11.21
C PHE A 284 -2.71 26.23 10.01
N ASP A 285 -1.49 26.77 10.01
CA ASP A 285 -0.96 27.56 8.89
C ASP A 285 -0.09 26.65 8.00
N LEU A 286 -0.49 26.49 6.74
CA LEU A 286 0.24 25.68 5.76
C LEU A 286 1.71 26.13 5.59
N ASN A 287 2.02 27.40 5.85
CA ASN A 287 3.38 27.91 5.79
C ASN A 287 4.29 27.36 6.92
N GLU A 288 3.72 26.72 7.94
CA GLU A 288 4.46 26.07 9.02
C GLU A 288 4.90 24.64 8.67
N LEU A 289 4.42 24.09 7.54
CA LEU A 289 4.86 22.79 7.06
C LEU A 289 6.32 22.80 6.63
N VAL A 290 7.03 21.70 6.88
CA VAL A 290 8.43 21.56 6.51
C VAL A 290 8.57 21.45 4.99
N THR A 291 9.43 22.25 4.38
CA THR A 291 9.66 22.29 2.93
C THR A 291 11.05 21.83 2.48
N PHE A 292 11.97 21.58 3.40
CA PHE A 292 13.37 21.22 3.08
C PHE A 292 14.04 22.21 2.11
N ASP A 293 14.01 23.51 2.45
CA ASP A 293 14.54 24.60 1.62
C ASP A 293 13.84 24.66 0.24
N ASP A 294 12.51 24.61 0.22
CA ASP A 294 11.63 24.64 -0.95
C ASP A 294 11.75 23.45 -1.91
N ARG A 295 12.37 22.34 -1.47
CA ARG A 295 12.42 21.09 -2.23
C ARG A 295 11.22 20.20 -2.02
N GLY A 296 10.49 20.40 -0.92
CA GLY A 296 9.23 19.74 -0.63
C GLY A 296 8.06 20.71 -0.67
N HIS A 297 6.87 20.20 -1.01
CA HIS A 297 5.66 21.01 -1.12
C HIS A 297 4.43 20.21 -0.70
N TYR A 298 3.52 20.88 0.03
CA TYR A 298 2.21 20.31 0.36
C TYR A 298 1.27 20.44 -0.83
N GLU A 299 0.52 19.37 -1.10
CA GLU A 299 -0.62 19.42 -2.00
C GLU A 299 -1.85 18.79 -1.36
N GLU A 300 -3.02 19.35 -1.70
CA GLU A 300 -4.32 18.82 -1.28
C GLU A 300 -4.59 17.45 -1.93
N PRO A 301 -5.22 16.52 -1.21
CA PRO A 301 -5.65 15.25 -1.79
C PRO A 301 -6.64 15.47 -2.93
N LYS A 302 -6.64 14.55 -3.90
CA LYS A 302 -7.55 14.62 -5.05
C LYS A 302 -8.94 14.11 -4.70
N LEU A 303 -9.06 13.25 -3.66
CA LEU A 303 -10.31 12.71 -3.15
C LEU A 303 -10.16 12.27 -1.69
N VAL A 304 -11.21 12.43 -0.89
CA VAL A 304 -11.19 12.12 0.54
C VAL A 304 -12.43 11.32 0.95
N TRP A 305 -12.26 10.31 1.80
CA TRP A 305 -13.35 9.61 2.48
C TRP A 305 -13.61 10.22 3.86
N THR A 306 -14.87 10.57 4.13
CA THR A 306 -15.28 11.17 5.43
C THR A 306 -15.34 10.16 6.58
N LYS A 307 -15.07 8.89 6.29
CA LYS A 307 -14.89 7.82 7.26
C LYS A 307 -13.95 6.80 6.67
N SER A 308 -12.94 6.42 7.43
CA SER A 308 -11.94 5.45 6.99
C SER A 308 -12.58 4.13 6.55
N THR A 309 -12.22 3.68 5.35
CA THR A 309 -12.58 2.41 4.76
C THR A 309 -11.40 1.47 4.63
N GLY A 310 -10.19 1.94 4.95
CA GLY A 310 -8.95 1.21 4.82
C GLY A 310 -8.60 0.99 3.35
N LEU A 311 -8.15 2.02 2.67
CA LEU A 311 -7.68 1.92 1.29
C LEU A 311 -6.37 1.14 1.25
N THR A 312 -6.28 0.13 0.38
CA THR A 312 -5.16 -0.83 0.41
C THR A 312 -4.43 -0.97 -0.90
N ALA A 313 -5.15 -0.88 -2.00
CA ALA A 313 -4.57 -1.04 -3.33
C ALA A 313 -4.99 0.13 -4.20
N LEU A 314 -4.12 0.56 -5.08
CA LEU A 314 -4.42 1.47 -6.17
C LEU A 314 -3.72 0.95 -7.41
N ILE A 315 -4.44 0.85 -8.52
CA ILE A 315 -3.86 0.46 -9.78
C ILE A 315 -4.49 1.25 -10.93
N PHE A 316 -3.73 1.44 -12.00
CA PHE A 316 -4.25 1.82 -13.30
C PHE A 316 -4.57 0.59 -14.13
N LEU A 317 -5.79 0.53 -14.68
CA LEU A 317 -6.17 -0.57 -15.57
C LEU A 317 -5.64 -0.28 -16.98
N ASP A 318 -4.42 -0.68 -17.27
CA ASP A 318 -3.71 -0.40 -18.54
C ASP A 318 -4.17 -1.29 -19.72
N THR A 319 -5.37 -1.85 -19.64
CA THR A 319 -5.96 -2.76 -20.63
C THR A 319 -7.38 -2.36 -21.01
N ASP A 320 -7.84 -2.77 -22.18
CA ASP A 320 -9.22 -2.63 -22.64
C ASP A 320 -10.08 -3.91 -22.50
N ARG A 321 -9.53 -4.96 -21.90
CA ARG A 321 -10.19 -6.28 -21.78
C ARG A 321 -11.48 -6.26 -20.95
N LEU A 322 -11.60 -5.34 -20.00
CA LEU A 322 -12.83 -5.15 -19.22
C LEU A 322 -13.79 -4.15 -19.86
N GLY A 323 -13.38 -3.49 -20.95
CA GLY A 323 -14.10 -2.45 -21.67
C GLY A 323 -13.24 -1.19 -21.82
N TYR A 324 -13.34 -0.57 -23.00
CA TYR A 324 -12.55 0.63 -23.32
C TYR A 324 -12.78 1.79 -22.34
N GLN A 325 -13.98 1.87 -21.74
CA GLN A 325 -14.37 2.89 -20.77
C GLN A 325 -13.59 2.82 -19.45
N TYR A 326 -12.89 1.71 -19.18
CA TYR A 326 -12.12 1.51 -17.95
C TYR A 326 -10.61 1.66 -18.18
N ARG A 327 -10.19 1.78 -19.44
CA ARG A 327 -8.78 1.76 -19.78
C ARG A 327 -8.06 2.99 -19.26
N ASN A 328 -6.95 2.75 -18.56
CA ASN A 328 -6.08 3.74 -17.93
C ASN A 328 -6.77 4.56 -16.81
N ASP A 329 -7.85 4.04 -16.25
CA ASP A 329 -8.53 4.62 -15.09
C ASP A 329 -7.99 4.02 -13.79
N ILE A 330 -8.23 4.74 -12.68
CA ILE A 330 -7.82 4.32 -11.35
C ILE A 330 -8.85 3.35 -10.75
N PHE A 331 -8.35 2.24 -10.21
CA PHE A 331 -9.10 1.31 -9.38
C PHE A 331 -8.49 1.26 -7.99
N VAL A 332 -9.34 1.35 -6.95
CA VAL A 332 -8.90 1.38 -5.56
C VAL A 332 -9.62 0.33 -4.75
N GLY A 333 -8.85 -0.52 -4.08
CA GLY A 333 -9.36 -1.56 -3.18
C GLY A 333 -9.49 -1.08 -1.74
N SER A 334 -10.39 -1.70 -0.98
CA SER A 334 -10.61 -1.39 0.42
C SER A 334 -10.72 -2.65 1.26
N VAL A 335 -10.02 -2.67 2.41
CA VAL A 335 -9.99 -3.84 3.30
C VAL A 335 -11.20 -3.91 4.23
N HIS A 336 -11.80 -2.79 4.63
CA HIS A 336 -12.87 -2.80 5.61
C HIS A 336 -14.25 -3.13 5.02
N ASN A 337 -14.53 -2.70 3.79
CA ASN A 337 -15.84 -2.89 3.15
C ASN A 337 -15.80 -3.83 1.94
N GLY A 338 -14.61 -4.22 1.46
CA GLY A 338 -14.46 -5.13 0.32
C GLY A 338 -14.99 -4.55 -0.99
N HIS A 339 -14.91 -3.23 -1.13
CA HIS A 339 -15.26 -2.54 -2.36
C HIS A 339 -14.05 -2.31 -3.24
N ILE A 340 -14.27 -2.35 -4.55
CA ILE A 340 -13.41 -1.73 -5.54
C ILE A 340 -14.09 -0.46 -6.00
N TYR A 341 -13.40 0.66 -5.87
CA TYR A 341 -13.79 1.96 -6.42
C TYR A 341 -13.15 2.16 -7.77
N HIS A 342 -13.84 2.88 -8.67
CA HIS A 342 -13.36 3.24 -9.99
C HIS A 342 -13.47 4.76 -10.18
N PHE A 343 -12.42 5.36 -10.74
CA PHE A 343 -12.35 6.79 -11.00
C PHE A 343 -11.66 7.07 -12.34
N GLU A 344 -12.35 7.88 -13.15
CA GLU A 344 -11.77 8.48 -14.35
C GLU A 344 -10.88 9.67 -13.97
N LEU A 345 -9.84 9.94 -14.75
CA LEU A 345 -9.04 11.14 -14.63
C LEU A 345 -9.49 12.24 -15.59
N ASN A 346 -9.16 13.50 -15.25
CA ASN A 346 -9.34 14.62 -16.17
C ASN A 346 -8.43 14.48 -17.41
N SER A 347 -8.59 15.35 -18.39
CA SER A 347 -7.82 15.29 -19.65
C SER A 347 -6.31 15.51 -19.47
N GLN A 348 -5.89 16.24 -18.42
CA GLN A 348 -4.49 16.44 -18.07
C GLN A 348 -3.93 15.29 -17.20
N ARG A 349 -4.80 14.39 -16.75
CA ARG A 349 -4.47 13.25 -15.89
C ARG A 349 -3.76 13.62 -14.58
N ASN A 350 -4.01 14.81 -14.08
CA ASN A 350 -3.48 15.32 -12.81
C ASN A 350 -4.57 15.50 -11.74
N ASP A 351 -5.80 15.05 -12.03
CA ASP A 351 -6.93 15.17 -11.14
C ASP A 351 -8.02 14.14 -11.47
N ILE A 352 -8.83 13.78 -10.46
CA ILE A 352 -9.96 12.87 -10.62
C ILE A 352 -11.14 13.62 -11.25
N ALA A 353 -11.70 13.07 -12.31
CA ALA A 353 -12.93 13.55 -12.94
C ALA A 353 -14.14 13.14 -12.11
N VAL A 354 -14.44 13.92 -11.05
CA VAL A 354 -15.53 13.59 -10.15
C VAL A 354 -16.90 13.92 -10.74
N PRO A 355 -17.91 13.05 -10.62
CA PRO A 355 -19.29 13.36 -10.97
C PRO A 355 -19.81 14.52 -10.09
N GLN A 356 -20.84 15.25 -10.57
CA GLN A 356 -21.42 16.39 -9.86
C GLN A 356 -21.83 16.05 -8.41
N ALA A 357 -22.28 14.83 -8.16
CA ALA A 357 -22.62 14.36 -6.81
C ALA A 357 -21.43 14.33 -5.85
N LEU A 358 -20.20 14.30 -6.37
CA LEU A 358 -18.95 14.34 -5.63
C LEU A 358 -18.15 15.64 -5.86
N ALA A 359 -18.82 16.73 -6.25
CA ALA A 359 -18.16 18.01 -6.54
C ALA A 359 -17.33 18.56 -5.37
N LYS A 360 -17.63 18.13 -4.14
CA LYS A 360 -16.84 18.46 -2.94
C LYS A 360 -15.64 17.52 -2.73
N ARG A 361 -15.44 16.52 -3.61
CA ARG A 361 -14.38 15.49 -3.51
C ARG A 361 -14.43 14.69 -2.20
N LEU A 362 -15.62 14.53 -1.63
CA LEU A 362 -15.85 13.82 -0.37
C LEU A 362 -16.74 12.61 -0.63
N ILE A 363 -16.23 11.42 -0.34
CA ILE A 363 -17.00 10.18 -0.30
C ILE A 363 -17.48 9.96 1.14
N GLN A 364 -18.78 9.91 1.34
CA GLN A 364 -19.38 9.62 2.64
C GLN A 364 -19.56 8.11 2.83
N ASN A 365 -19.49 7.64 4.07
CA ASN A 365 -19.80 6.26 4.42
C ASN A 365 -20.91 6.24 5.51
N PRO A 366 -22.11 5.64 5.26
CA PRO A 366 -22.49 4.97 4.01
C PRO A 366 -22.51 5.92 2.82
N ILE A 367 -22.22 5.36 1.64
CA ILE A 367 -22.07 6.13 0.40
C ILE A 367 -23.34 6.91 0.09
N ASN A 368 -23.18 8.19 -0.22
CA ASN A 368 -24.28 9.09 -0.57
C ASN A 368 -25.06 8.58 -1.78
N VAL A 369 -26.33 8.86 -1.83
CA VAL A 369 -27.14 8.73 -3.04
C VAL A 369 -26.48 9.55 -4.16
N GLY A 370 -26.03 8.88 -5.23
CA GLY A 370 -25.28 9.49 -6.34
C GLY A 370 -23.78 9.24 -6.34
N ALA A 371 -23.16 8.88 -5.21
CA ALA A 371 -21.76 8.39 -5.16
C ALA A 371 -21.66 6.86 -5.35
N GLN A 372 -22.77 6.17 -5.44
CA GLN A 372 -22.78 4.72 -5.67
C GLN A 372 -22.14 4.32 -7.00
N ASN A 373 -22.15 5.23 -7.98
CA ASN A 373 -21.57 4.98 -9.30
C ASN A 373 -20.04 4.84 -9.30
N VAL A 374 -19.35 5.23 -8.21
CA VAL A 374 -17.91 5.02 -8.09
C VAL A 374 -17.55 3.64 -7.52
N ILE A 375 -18.53 2.85 -7.07
CA ILE A 375 -18.30 1.47 -6.69
C ILE A 375 -18.34 0.60 -7.93
N PHE A 376 -17.20 0.02 -8.30
CA PHE A 376 -17.11 -0.89 -9.44
C PHE A 376 -17.51 -2.33 -9.07
N ALA A 377 -17.05 -2.79 -7.90
CA ALA A 377 -17.35 -4.13 -7.40
C ALA A 377 -17.46 -4.15 -5.87
N SER A 378 -18.16 -5.16 -5.34
CA SER A 378 -18.38 -5.33 -3.89
C SER A 378 -18.47 -6.80 -3.50
N GLY A 379 -18.53 -7.07 -2.18
CA GLY A 379 -18.69 -8.43 -1.65
C GLY A 379 -17.45 -9.31 -1.83
N LEU A 380 -16.28 -8.71 -2.00
CA LEU A 380 -15.01 -9.40 -2.25
C LEU A 380 -14.24 -9.77 -0.96
N GLY A 381 -14.80 -9.44 0.22
CA GLY A 381 -14.07 -9.54 1.49
C GLY A 381 -13.10 -8.37 1.66
N GLY A 382 -12.15 -8.49 2.58
CA GLY A 382 -11.10 -7.47 2.74
C GLY A 382 -10.12 -7.54 1.58
N ILE A 383 -10.10 -6.53 0.73
CA ILE A 383 -9.17 -6.46 -0.40
C ILE A 383 -7.83 -5.93 0.11
N THR A 384 -6.74 -6.56 -0.26
CA THR A 384 -5.38 -6.13 0.09
C THR A 384 -4.53 -5.82 -1.11
N ASP A 385 -4.88 -6.35 -2.28
CA ASP A 385 -4.14 -6.09 -3.51
C ASP A 385 -5.04 -6.16 -4.74
N LEU A 386 -4.70 -5.36 -5.74
CA LEU A 386 -5.23 -5.36 -7.09
C LEU A 386 -4.07 -5.42 -8.07
N THR A 387 -4.14 -6.27 -9.08
CA THR A 387 -3.10 -6.34 -10.12
C THR A 387 -3.67 -6.76 -11.46
N VAL A 388 -3.08 -6.30 -12.56
CA VAL A 388 -3.43 -6.75 -13.92
C VAL A 388 -2.59 -7.97 -14.26
N GLY A 389 -3.26 -9.07 -14.59
CA GLY A 389 -2.56 -10.29 -15.01
C GLY A 389 -2.04 -10.23 -16.44
N PRO A 390 -1.13 -11.16 -16.84
CA PRO A 390 -0.67 -11.28 -18.22
C PRO A 390 -1.79 -11.58 -19.24
N ASP A 391 -2.95 -12.05 -18.76
CA ASP A 391 -4.19 -12.23 -19.54
C ASP A 391 -4.99 -10.92 -19.68
N SER A 392 -4.47 -9.84 -19.10
CA SER A 392 -5.06 -8.49 -19.11
C SER A 392 -6.39 -8.39 -18.34
N TYR A 393 -6.63 -9.25 -17.36
CA TYR A 393 -7.75 -9.16 -16.43
C TYR A 393 -7.32 -8.60 -15.08
N LEU A 394 -8.28 -8.02 -14.35
CA LEU A 394 -8.06 -7.47 -13.01
C LEU A 394 -8.15 -8.61 -11.97
N TYR A 395 -7.05 -8.87 -11.27
CA TYR A 395 -6.97 -9.81 -10.16
C TYR A 395 -7.10 -9.09 -8.82
N ILE A 396 -7.71 -9.77 -7.86
CA ILE A 396 -8.03 -9.22 -6.53
C ILE A 396 -7.59 -10.22 -5.47
N VAL A 397 -6.75 -9.76 -4.54
CA VAL A 397 -6.37 -10.54 -3.35
C VAL A 397 -7.32 -10.20 -2.22
N SER A 398 -7.99 -11.22 -1.68
CA SER A 398 -8.93 -11.12 -0.57
C SER A 398 -8.39 -11.78 0.69
N ILE A 399 -7.86 -10.97 1.61
CA ILE A 399 -7.26 -11.46 2.86
C ILE A 399 -8.29 -12.14 3.76
N GLY A 400 -9.50 -11.55 3.86
CA GLY A 400 -10.55 -12.05 4.72
C GLY A 400 -11.15 -13.39 4.26
N GLN A 401 -10.95 -13.75 2.98
CA GLN A 401 -11.48 -14.96 2.37
C GLN A 401 -10.42 -16.02 2.08
N GLY A 402 -9.14 -15.66 2.14
CA GLY A 402 -8.08 -16.54 1.69
C GLY A 402 -8.19 -16.91 0.22
N LYS A 403 -8.60 -15.95 -0.62
CA LYS A 403 -8.95 -16.17 -2.02
C LYS A 403 -8.30 -15.16 -2.94
N ILE A 404 -8.15 -15.57 -4.20
CA ILE A 404 -7.90 -14.68 -5.32
C ILE A 404 -9.09 -14.76 -6.26
N PHE A 405 -9.60 -13.60 -6.62
CA PHE A 405 -10.62 -13.43 -7.66
C PHE A 405 -10.03 -12.77 -8.88
N ARG A 406 -10.74 -12.86 -10.01
CA ARG A 406 -10.50 -12.00 -11.18
C ARG A 406 -11.81 -11.49 -11.75
N ILE A 407 -11.75 -10.35 -12.41
CA ILE A 407 -12.86 -9.76 -13.16
C ILE A 407 -12.59 -9.92 -14.64
N LEU A 408 -13.58 -10.43 -15.37
CA LEU A 408 -13.50 -10.70 -16.80
C LEU A 408 -14.88 -10.54 -17.46
N PRO A 409 -14.95 -10.41 -18.80
CA PRO A 409 -16.21 -10.42 -19.55
C PRO A 409 -17.03 -11.69 -19.33
N LYS A 410 -18.36 -11.56 -19.44
CA LYS A 410 -19.29 -12.71 -19.37
C LYS A 410 -19.18 -13.59 -20.58
#